data_ccaf4b9f4c761d5b69ac633d51dc0af4
#
_entry.id   ccaf4b9f4c761d5b69ac633d51dc0af4
#
_cell.length_a   1.000
_cell.length_b   1.000
_cell.length_c   1.000
_cell.angle_alpha   90.00
_cell.angle_beta   90.00
_cell.angle_gamma   90.00
#
_symmetry.space_group_name_H-M   'P 1'
#
loop_
_entity.id
_entity.type
_entity.pdbx_description
1 polymer ?
#
loop_
_entity_poly.entity_id
_entity_poly.type
_entity_poly.pdbx_seq_one_letter_code
_entity_poly.pdbx_strand_id
1 'polypeptide(L)'
;MRIGFDNDKYCTIQSQHIRERIAQFDGKLYLELGGKLFDDHHASRVLPGFQPDSKLRMFSQLTDCIEIVIVISAEDIERNKVRADLGITYDEDVLRLRGEFMDRGFFVGSVVITHYNGQPSAKAYSERLANMGIKSYFHYLIDGYPHNVALIASDEGFGKNDYVETSRELVIVTAPGPGSGKMAVCLSQLYNENKRGVRAGYAKFETFPVWNLPLKHPVNIAYEAATADLNDVNMIDPFHFDAYGKVAINYNRAIEIYPVLNALFEGIYGENPYKSPTDMGVNMVGYSICDDEVCCQASKEEIVRRYYEATNKQVEGASNQGEINKILLLFNQAKITTDTRRCTVAAKNRQKERGCASSAIELSDGTIICSNSSELLGCSAALILNATKHLAGIDHDVKLIPQSMIEPIQKTKIEYLGGKNPRLHTDEVLVALSVLSDTDENCKKALEQLPNLRGCQVHSTVMLSEVDRKIFKKLGIGVSCEPVKNK
;
A
#
# COMPACT_ATOMS: atom_id res chain seq x y z
N MET A 1 8.31 -16.10 12.91
CA MET A 1 8.98 -15.25 11.88
C MET A 1 10.08 -14.46 12.56
N ARG A 2 11.30 -14.42 12.00
CA ARG A 2 12.35 -13.51 12.49
C ARG A 2 11.90 -12.07 12.21
N ILE A 3 12.10 -11.18 13.18
CA ILE A 3 11.73 -9.77 13.10
C ILE A 3 12.95 -9.00 12.61
N GLY A 4 12.80 -8.24 11.51
CA GLY A 4 13.83 -7.39 10.95
C GLY A 4 13.60 -5.90 11.20
N PHE A 5 12.40 -5.53 11.69
CA PHE A 5 11.99 -4.15 11.88
C PHE A 5 11.31 -3.95 13.22
N ASP A 6 11.78 -2.97 13.98
CA ASP A 6 11.21 -2.57 15.26
C ASP A 6 10.11 -1.52 15.06
N ASN A 7 8.87 -1.98 15.06
CA ASN A 7 7.71 -1.13 14.79
C ASN A 7 7.44 -0.10 15.89
N ASP A 8 7.69 -0.44 17.14
CA ASP A 8 7.41 0.46 18.27
C ASP A 8 8.47 1.58 18.32
N LYS A 9 9.73 1.24 18.08
CA LYS A 9 10.79 2.23 17.87
C LYS A 9 10.45 3.16 16.72
N TYR A 10 10.00 2.61 15.57
CA TYR A 10 9.59 3.41 14.42
C TYR A 10 8.50 4.42 14.79
N CYS A 11 7.42 3.97 15.42
CA CYS A 11 6.33 4.86 15.82
C CYS A 11 6.82 5.98 16.74
N THR A 12 7.71 5.68 17.66
CA THR A 12 8.27 6.65 18.61
C THR A 12 9.15 7.70 17.93
N ILE A 13 10.17 7.27 17.19
CA ILE A 13 11.12 8.21 16.56
C ILE A 13 10.49 9.00 15.42
N GLN A 14 9.53 8.41 14.69
CA GLN A 14 8.82 9.09 13.62
C GLN A 14 7.89 10.19 14.17
N SER A 15 7.13 9.91 15.23
CA SER A 15 6.28 10.91 15.88
C SER A 15 7.11 12.04 16.51
N GLN A 16 8.25 11.70 17.11
CA GLN A 16 9.18 12.72 17.65
C GLN A 16 9.71 13.61 16.51
N HIS A 17 10.16 13.04 15.40
CA HIS A 17 10.67 13.80 14.26
C HIS A 17 9.61 14.72 13.65
N ILE A 18 8.33 14.32 13.64
CA ILE A 18 7.22 15.19 13.21
C ILE A 18 7.07 16.35 14.18
N ARG A 19 7.12 16.14 15.51
CA ARG A 19 7.05 17.22 16.52
C ARG A 19 8.22 18.20 16.36
N GLU A 20 9.43 17.72 16.14
CA GLU A 20 10.61 18.55 15.86
C GLU A 20 10.40 19.40 14.60
N ARG A 21 9.78 18.84 13.57
CA ARG A 21 9.45 19.56 12.34
C ARG A 21 8.38 20.64 12.57
N ILE A 22 7.34 20.38 13.37
CA ILE A 22 6.33 21.39 13.76
C ILE A 22 7.01 22.57 14.47
N ALA A 23 7.93 22.29 15.41
CA ALA A 23 8.62 23.31 16.19
C ALA A 23 9.55 24.21 15.36
N GLN A 24 9.93 23.81 14.13
CA GLN A 24 10.74 24.60 13.20
C GLN A 24 9.94 25.70 12.49
N PHE A 25 8.59 25.66 12.53
CA PHE A 25 7.69 26.49 11.73
C PHE A 25 6.51 27.03 12.55
N ASP A 26 6.70 28.04 13.35
CA ASP A 26 5.66 28.73 14.14
C ASP A 26 4.55 27.83 14.72
N GLY A 27 4.89 26.56 15.00
CA GLY A 27 3.95 25.55 15.51
C GLY A 27 2.91 25.05 14.50
N LYS A 28 3.11 25.20 13.18
CA LYS A 28 2.18 24.76 12.14
C LYS A 28 2.87 23.95 11.05
N LEU A 29 2.37 22.75 10.76
CA LEU A 29 2.93 21.87 9.74
C LEU A 29 1.82 21.27 8.86
N TYR A 30 1.94 21.42 7.55
CA TYR A 30 1.15 20.72 6.55
C TYR A 30 1.90 19.47 6.09
N LEU A 31 1.36 18.30 6.44
CA LEU A 31 1.97 17.00 6.16
C LEU A 31 1.24 16.32 4.99
N GLU A 32 1.87 16.31 3.82
CA GLU A 32 1.37 15.54 2.69
C GLU A 32 1.57 14.04 2.95
N LEU A 33 0.48 13.29 2.98
CA LEU A 33 0.56 11.85 3.15
C LEU A 33 0.74 11.15 1.81
N GLY A 34 1.89 10.55 1.63
CA GLY A 34 2.21 9.68 0.49
C GLY A 34 1.83 8.23 0.76
N GLY A 35 1.42 7.52 -0.31
CA GLY A 35 1.07 6.10 -0.24
C GLY A 35 -0.20 5.78 0.55
N LYS A 36 -0.36 4.51 0.91
CA LYS A 36 -1.52 4.01 1.66
C LYS A 36 -1.36 4.29 3.15
N LEU A 37 -2.39 4.88 3.75
CA LEU A 37 -2.45 5.07 5.20
C LEU A 37 -2.93 3.80 5.90
N PHE A 38 -3.92 3.15 5.30
CA PHE A 38 -4.47 1.87 5.73
C PHE A 38 -3.84 0.74 4.92
N ASP A 39 -3.54 -0.37 5.57
CA ASP A 39 -3.10 -1.60 4.92
C ASP A 39 -1.83 -1.43 4.03
N ASP A 40 -0.76 -0.88 4.62
CA ASP A 40 0.54 -0.78 3.93
C ASP A 40 1.20 -2.16 3.85
N HIS A 41 0.62 -3.00 2.99
CA HIS A 41 1.08 -4.37 2.80
C HIS A 41 2.45 -4.46 2.10
N HIS A 42 2.91 -3.40 1.40
CA HIS A 42 4.25 -3.42 0.83
C HIS A 42 5.30 -3.31 1.94
N ALA A 43 5.14 -2.33 2.83
CA ALA A 43 6.05 -2.15 3.96
C ALA A 43 6.12 -3.41 4.83
N SER A 44 4.98 -4.01 5.18
CA SER A 44 4.96 -5.22 6.01
C SER A 44 5.59 -6.46 5.34
N ARG A 45 5.69 -6.50 4.01
CA ARG A 45 6.38 -7.58 3.28
C ARG A 45 7.88 -7.40 3.21
N VAL A 46 8.37 -6.17 3.04
CA VAL A 46 9.81 -5.89 2.90
C VAL A 46 10.51 -5.61 4.23
N LEU A 47 9.74 -5.28 5.26
CA LEU A 47 10.21 -4.99 6.62
C LEU A 47 9.48 -5.90 7.62
N PRO A 48 9.90 -7.17 7.79
CA PRO A 48 9.26 -8.10 8.74
C PRO A 48 9.25 -7.54 10.16
N GLY A 49 8.06 -7.32 10.72
CA GLY A 49 7.83 -6.60 11.98
C GLY A 49 7.05 -5.30 11.80
N PHE A 50 7.09 -4.68 10.60
CA PHE A 50 6.26 -3.52 10.28
C PHE A 50 4.78 -3.93 10.24
N GLN A 51 3.94 -3.24 11.00
CA GLN A 51 2.51 -3.52 11.04
C GLN A 51 1.78 -2.69 9.96
N PRO A 52 0.79 -3.25 9.25
CA PRO A 52 0.07 -2.54 8.20
C PRO A 52 -0.60 -1.24 8.64
N ASP A 53 -0.94 -1.12 9.93
CA ASP A 53 -1.54 0.05 10.58
C ASP A 53 -0.53 0.96 11.30
N SER A 54 0.78 0.75 11.13
CA SER A 54 1.84 1.49 11.82
C SER A 54 1.70 3.01 11.70
N LYS A 55 1.29 3.50 10.53
CA LYS A 55 1.07 4.94 10.31
C LYS A 55 -0.05 5.49 11.19
N LEU A 56 -1.14 4.75 11.33
CA LEU A 56 -2.26 5.14 12.21
C LEU A 56 -1.86 5.08 13.67
N ARG A 57 -1.17 4.01 14.09
CA ARG A 57 -0.65 3.89 15.46
C ARG A 57 0.31 5.01 15.82
N MET A 58 1.19 5.40 14.90
CA MET A 58 2.07 6.54 15.06
C MET A 58 1.27 7.85 15.21
N PHE A 59 0.28 8.10 14.34
CA PHE A 59 -0.58 9.28 14.44
C PHE A 59 -1.46 9.29 15.68
N SER A 60 -1.84 8.12 16.22
CA SER A 60 -2.59 8.04 17.50
C SER A 60 -1.82 8.61 18.69
N GLN A 61 -0.46 8.70 18.60
CA GLN A 61 0.37 9.38 19.60
C GLN A 61 0.35 10.91 19.47
N LEU A 62 -0.30 11.44 18.43
CA LEU A 62 -0.36 12.86 18.08
C LEU A 62 -1.80 13.37 17.93
N THR A 63 -2.80 12.63 18.42
CA THR A 63 -4.23 12.87 18.15
C THR A 63 -4.67 14.28 18.52
N ASP A 64 -4.15 14.83 19.61
CA ASP A 64 -4.54 16.15 20.14
C ASP A 64 -4.10 17.29 19.23
N CYS A 65 -3.04 17.12 18.45
CA CYS A 65 -2.51 18.15 17.56
C CYS A 65 -2.82 17.91 16.06
N ILE A 66 -3.52 16.81 15.72
CA ILE A 66 -3.80 16.44 14.32
C ILE A 66 -5.17 16.93 13.86
N GLU A 67 -5.19 17.55 12.68
CA GLU A 67 -6.36 17.77 11.85
C GLU A 67 -6.17 17.12 10.49
N ILE A 68 -7.18 16.42 9.98
CA ILE A 68 -7.14 15.76 8.68
C ILE A 68 -7.94 16.58 7.68
N VAL A 69 -7.31 16.83 6.52
CA VAL A 69 -7.92 17.42 5.32
C VAL A 69 -7.89 16.37 4.23
N ILE A 70 -9.06 16.02 3.68
CA ILE A 70 -9.17 15.03 2.62
C ILE A 70 -9.31 15.76 1.28
N VAL A 71 -8.48 15.37 0.32
CA VAL A 71 -8.40 16.04 -1.00
C VAL A 71 -8.96 15.11 -2.07
N ILE A 72 -9.79 15.66 -2.97
CA ILE A 72 -10.32 14.97 -4.14
C ILE A 72 -10.29 15.87 -5.36
N SER A 73 -9.97 15.32 -6.54
CA SER A 73 -10.00 16.08 -7.78
C SER A 73 -11.44 16.21 -8.32
N ALA A 74 -11.82 17.40 -8.78
CA ALA A 74 -13.08 17.64 -9.48
C ALA A 74 -13.23 16.76 -10.74
N GLU A 75 -12.13 16.48 -11.42
CA GLU A 75 -12.12 15.55 -12.58
C GLU A 75 -12.43 14.10 -12.17
N ASP A 76 -11.89 13.64 -11.01
CA ASP A 76 -12.15 12.30 -10.52
C ASP A 76 -13.63 12.13 -10.11
N ILE A 77 -14.26 13.19 -9.56
CA ILE A 77 -15.70 13.23 -9.28
C ILE A 77 -16.50 13.14 -10.59
N GLU A 78 -16.17 13.98 -11.57
CA GLU A 78 -16.89 14.07 -12.84
C GLU A 78 -16.84 12.76 -13.64
N ARG A 79 -15.72 12.06 -13.60
CA ARG A 79 -15.53 10.76 -14.27
C ARG A 79 -16.04 9.57 -13.48
N ASN A 80 -16.61 9.78 -12.29
CA ASN A 80 -17.00 8.72 -11.36
C ASN A 80 -15.88 7.67 -11.20
N LYS A 81 -14.64 8.17 -10.98
CA LYS A 81 -13.47 7.30 -10.92
C LYS A 81 -13.58 6.31 -9.78
N VAL A 82 -13.48 5.04 -10.13
CA VAL A 82 -13.62 3.93 -9.19
C VAL A 82 -12.26 3.52 -8.62
N ARG A 83 -12.22 3.27 -7.35
CA ARG A 83 -11.10 2.68 -6.65
C ARG A 83 -11.10 1.17 -6.86
N ALA A 84 -10.17 0.68 -7.68
CA ALA A 84 -10.16 -0.72 -8.17
C ALA A 84 -10.08 -1.78 -7.06
N ASP A 85 -9.46 -1.46 -5.91
CA ASP A 85 -9.30 -2.40 -4.79
C ASP A 85 -10.55 -2.49 -3.90
N LEU A 86 -11.44 -1.49 -3.92
CA LEU A 86 -12.66 -1.43 -3.11
C LEU A 86 -13.94 -1.48 -3.93
N GLY A 87 -13.89 -1.15 -5.22
CA GLY A 87 -15.06 -1.10 -6.11
C GLY A 87 -16.02 0.06 -5.84
N ILE A 88 -15.59 1.09 -5.10
CA ILE A 88 -16.37 2.31 -4.81
C ILE A 88 -15.79 3.51 -5.53
N THR A 89 -16.59 4.55 -5.75
CA THR A 89 -16.11 5.79 -6.37
C THR A 89 -15.22 6.59 -5.41
N TYR A 90 -14.40 7.50 -5.94
CA TYR A 90 -13.49 8.30 -5.11
C TYR A 90 -14.24 9.25 -4.16
N ASP A 91 -15.38 9.80 -4.57
CA ASP A 91 -16.23 10.64 -3.72
C ASP A 91 -16.87 9.84 -2.56
N GLU A 92 -17.26 8.59 -2.79
CA GLU A 92 -17.68 7.67 -1.73
C GLU A 92 -16.51 7.27 -0.82
N ASP A 93 -15.32 7.08 -1.39
CA ASP A 93 -14.12 6.76 -0.61
C ASP A 93 -13.70 7.92 0.30
N VAL A 94 -13.93 9.19 -0.08
CA VAL A 94 -13.75 10.35 0.82
C VAL A 94 -14.62 10.20 2.07
N LEU A 95 -15.89 9.82 1.92
CA LEU A 95 -16.81 9.63 3.05
C LEU A 95 -16.41 8.43 3.92
N ARG A 96 -15.99 7.34 3.29
CA ARG A 96 -15.44 6.17 3.99
C ARG A 96 -14.19 6.53 4.79
N LEU A 97 -13.21 7.19 4.16
CA LEU A 97 -11.98 7.64 4.83
C LEU A 97 -12.28 8.53 6.03
N ARG A 98 -13.22 9.48 5.85
CA ARG A 98 -13.66 10.35 6.94
C ARG A 98 -14.20 9.53 8.13
N GLY A 99 -15.11 8.58 7.88
CA GLY A 99 -15.63 7.68 8.91
C GLY A 99 -14.51 6.91 9.62
N GLU A 100 -13.63 6.26 8.85
CA GLU A 100 -12.49 5.51 9.38
C GLU A 100 -11.55 6.35 10.29
N PHE A 101 -11.34 7.63 9.94
CA PHE A 101 -10.55 8.52 10.78
C PHE A 101 -11.29 8.90 12.06
N MET A 102 -12.57 9.27 11.94
CA MET A 102 -13.38 9.67 13.10
C MET A 102 -13.59 8.53 14.10
N ASP A 103 -13.79 7.30 13.62
CA ASP A 103 -13.92 6.10 14.45
C ASP A 103 -12.65 5.81 15.26
N ARG A 104 -11.50 6.31 14.81
CA ARG A 104 -10.21 6.25 15.51
C ARG A 104 -9.89 7.49 16.35
N GLY A 105 -10.83 8.42 16.47
CA GLY A 105 -10.70 9.62 17.30
C GLY A 105 -9.95 10.79 16.64
N PHE A 106 -9.69 10.74 15.32
CA PHE A 106 -9.07 11.86 14.63
C PHE A 106 -10.09 12.93 14.26
N PHE A 107 -9.67 14.19 14.35
CA PHE A 107 -10.47 15.31 13.89
C PHE A 107 -10.31 15.47 12.36
N VAL A 108 -11.41 15.35 11.62
CA VAL A 108 -11.46 15.59 10.18
C VAL A 108 -12.12 16.93 9.93
N GLY A 109 -11.31 17.94 9.60
CA GLY A 109 -11.74 19.33 9.49
C GLY A 109 -12.57 19.61 8.24
N SER A 110 -12.09 19.16 7.08
CA SER A 110 -12.68 19.55 5.80
C SER A 110 -12.30 18.63 4.63
N VAL A 111 -12.98 18.87 3.51
CA VAL A 111 -12.66 18.30 2.18
C VAL A 111 -12.24 19.42 1.24
N VAL A 112 -11.15 19.21 0.47
CA VAL A 112 -10.72 20.15 -0.58
C VAL A 112 -10.96 19.52 -1.94
N ILE A 113 -11.73 20.19 -2.78
CA ILE A 113 -12.02 19.80 -4.16
C ILE A 113 -11.07 20.58 -5.06
N THR A 114 -10.07 19.87 -5.61
CA THR A 114 -9.00 20.45 -6.44
C THR A 114 -9.33 20.40 -7.94
N HIS A 115 -8.49 21.07 -8.75
CA HIS A 115 -8.64 21.16 -10.21
C HIS A 115 -10.04 21.65 -10.62
N TYR A 116 -10.66 22.46 -9.76
CA TYR A 116 -12.00 22.96 -10.02
C TYR A 116 -11.97 24.04 -11.11
N ASN A 117 -12.79 23.85 -12.13
CA ASN A 117 -12.97 24.78 -13.25
C ASN A 117 -14.45 24.83 -13.66
N GLY A 118 -15.34 24.89 -12.65
CA GLY A 118 -16.78 25.04 -12.89
C GLY A 118 -17.54 23.73 -13.13
N GLN A 119 -16.96 22.54 -12.87
CA GLN A 119 -17.63 21.25 -13.07
C GLN A 119 -18.91 21.15 -12.22
N PRO A 120 -20.09 20.90 -12.83
CA PRO A 120 -21.36 20.81 -12.10
C PRO A 120 -21.39 19.67 -11.08
N SER A 121 -20.77 18.53 -11.41
CA SER A 121 -20.64 17.37 -10.53
C SER A 121 -19.88 17.69 -9.24
N ALA A 122 -18.78 18.46 -9.34
CA ALA A 122 -18.02 18.88 -8.18
C ALA A 122 -18.80 19.86 -7.30
N LYS A 123 -19.60 20.76 -7.91
CA LYS A 123 -20.49 21.66 -7.17
C LYS A 123 -21.60 20.89 -6.44
N ALA A 124 -22.26 19.95 -7.12
CA ALA A 124 -23.28 19.11 -6.51
C ALA A 124 -22.70 18.26 -5.35
N TYR A 125 -21.45 17.79 -5.50
CA TYR A 125 -20.76 17.06 -4.43
C TYR A 125 -20.47 17.97 -3.22
N SER A 126 -20.03 19.20 -3.43
CA SER A 126 -19.85 20.19 -2.35
C SER A 126 -21.16 20.47 -1.61
N GLU A 127 -22.28 20.62 -2.32
CA GLU A 127 -23.61 20.78 -1.73
C GLU A 127 -24.04 19.54 -0.92
N ARG A 128 -23.74 18.33 -1.43
CA ARG A 128 -23.96 17.07 -0.69
C ARG A 128 -23.16 17.03 0.60
N LEU A 129 -21.87 17.42 0.58
CA LEU A 129 -21.01 17.51 1.76
C LEU A 129 -21.57 18.52 2.78
N ALA A 130 -22.00 19.69 2.32
CA ALA A 130 -22.61 20.72 3.17
C ALA A 130 -23.90 20.21 3.87
N ASN A 131 -24.75 19.48 3.16
CA ASN A 131 -25.94 18.85 3.73
C ASN A 131 -25.63 17.78 4.80
N MET A 132 -24.41 17.21 4.75
CA MET A 132 -23.88 16.29 5.77
C MET A 132 -23.13 17.00 6.90
N GLY A 133 -23.09 18.34 6.91
CA GLY A 133 -22.33 19.14 7.87
C GLY A 133 -20.81 19.08 7.68
N ILE A 134 -20.34 18.75 6.49
CA ILE A 134 -18.92 18.64 6.16
C ILE A 134 -18.50 19.92 5.40
N LYS A 135 -17.50 20.65 5.92
CA LYS A 135 -16.93 21.81 5.25
C LYS A 135 -16.18 21.36 3.98
N SER A 136 -16.39 22.07 2.88
CA SER A 136 -15.62 21.87 1.65
C SER A 136 -15.11 23.20 1.09
N TYR A 137 -13.96 23.12 0.41
CA TYR A 137 -13.24 24.27 -0.18
C TYR A 137 -12.85 23.94 -1.61
N PHE A 138 -12.82 24.94 -2.49
CA PHE A 138 -12.40 24.78 -3.87
C PHE A 138 -10.98 25.31 -4.08
N HIS A 139 -10.15 24.48 -4.71
CA HIS A 139 -8.87 24.89 -5.27
C HIS A 139 -8.95 24.83 -6.79
N TYR A 140 -8.67 25.94 -7.42
CA TYR A 140 -8.88 26.17 -8.84
C TYR A 140 -7.72 25.64 -9.69
N LEU A 141 -8.00 25.41 -10.96
CA LEU A 141 -6.97 25.12 -11.94
C LEU A 141 -6.11 26.37 -12.14
N ILE A 142 -4.79 26.23 -12.04
CA ILE A 142 -3.82 27.32 -12.25
C ILE A 142 -3.10 27.07 -13.57
N ASP A 143 -3.17 28.03 -14.49
CA ASP A 143 -2.54 27.92 -15.80
C ASP A 143 -1.02 27.81 -15.71
N GLY A 144 -0.46 26.84 -16.46
CA GLY A 144 0.97 26.59 -16.48
C GLY A 144 1.53 25.91 -15.22
N TYR A 145 0.68 25.39 -14.34
CA TYR A 145 1.13 24.56 -13.21
C TYR A 145 1.81 23.28 -13.72
N PRO A 146 2.98 22.87 -13.17
CA PRO A 146 3.70 23.48 -12.03
C PRO A 146 4.82 24.46 -12.41
N HIS A 147 4.97 24.87 -13.68
CA HIS A 147 6.15 25.57 -14.16
C HIS A 147 6.04 27.11 -14.13
N ASN A 148 4.84 27.67 -14.16
CA ASN A 148 4.64 29.11 -14.08
C ASN A 148 4.66 29.60 -12.62
N VAL A 149 5.85 29.53 -12.00
CA VAL A 149 6.07 29.81 -10.58
C VAL A 149 5.58 31.21 -10.19
N ALA A 150 5.83 32.22 -11.01
CA ALA A 150 5.43 33.61 -10.72
C ALA A 150 3.91 33.76 -10.60
N LEU A 151 3.14 33.10 -11.46
CA LEU A 151 1.68 33.07 -11.36
C LEU A 151 1.22 32.20 -10.17
N ILE A 152 1.81 31.01 -10.01
CA ILE A 152 1.38 30.05 -8.98
C ILE A 152 1.53 30.66 -7.58
N ALA A 153 2.69 31.27 -7.27
CA ALA A 153 2.97 31.91 -5.97
C ALA A 153 2.49 33.37 -5.91
N SER A 154 1.30 33.67 -6.45
CA SER A 154 0.68 34.99 -6.48
C SER A 154 -0.78 34.94 -6.01
N ASP A 155 -1.38 36.15 -5.90
CA ASP A 155 -2.80 36.26 -5.57
C ASP A 155 -3.73 35.69 -6.63
N GLU A 156 -3.31 35.67 -7.90
CA GLU A 156 -4.04 35.08 -9.02
C GLU A 156 -3.83 33.57 -9.14
N GLY A 157 -2.82 33.04 -8.46
CA GLY A 157 -2.52 31.61 -8.35
C GLY A 157 -3.04 31.00 -7.03
N PHE A 158 -2.13 30.75 -6.10
CA PHE A 158 -2.49 30.18 -4.79
C PHE A 158 -3.41 31.08 -3.96
N GLY A 159 -3.32 32.40 -4.12
CA GLY A 159 -4.19 33.37 -3.44
C GLY A 159 -5.64 33.30 -3.87
N LYS A 160 -5.94 32.79 -5.09
CA LYS A 160 -7.30 32.61 -5.60
C LYS A 160 -8.01 31.39 -5.00
N ASN A 161 -7.26 30.41 -4.49
CA ASN A 161 -7.82 29.23 -3.84
C ASN A 161 -8.51 29.60 -2.53
N ASP A 162 -9.60 28.90 -2.22
CA ASP A 162 -10.22 29.04 -0.91
C ASP A 162 -9.20 28.73 0.19
N TYR A 163 -9.11 29.60 1.19
CA TYR A 163 -8.31 29.28 2.37
C TYR A 163 -9.00 28.24 3.22
N VAL A 164 -8.32 27.12 3.44
CA VAL A 164 -8.83 26.05 4.31
C VAL A 164 -8.59 26.43 5.77
N GLU A 165 -9.66 26.77 6.48
CA GLU A 165 -9.58 27.05 7.92
C GLU A 165 -9.18 25.81 8.68
N THR A 166 -8.03 25.85 9.35
CA THR A 166 -7.49 24.75 10.15
C THR A 166 -7.19 25.21 11.56
N SER A 167 -7.44 24.33 12.54
CA SER A 167 -7.38 24.64 13.98
C SER A 167 -6.24 23.97 14.74
N ARG A 168 -5.55 22.99 14.10
CA ARG A 168 -4.52 22.18 14.75
C ARG A 168 -3.12 22.49 14.21
N GLU A 169 -2.10 22.13 15.00
CA GLU A 169 -0.69 22.32 14.65
C GLU A 169 -0.23 21.43 13.48
N LEU A 170 -0.71 20.21 13.45
CA LEU A 170 -0.39 19.23 12.39
C LEU A 170 -1.60 18.99 11.50
N VAL A 171 -1.53 19.48 10.27
CA VAL A 171 -2.56 19.27 9.25
C VAL A 171 -2.12 18.16 8.31
N ILE A 172 -2.76 17.00 8.40
CA ILE A 172 -2.50 15.87 7.50
C ILE A 172 -3.36 16.00 6.25
N VAL A 173 -2.71 16.12 5.09
CA VAL A 173 -3.37 16.21 3.79
C VAL A 173 -3.33 14.84 3.11
N THR A 174 -4.48 14.20 2.98
CA THR A 174 -4.64 12.85 2.41
C THR A 174 -5.67 12.83 1.29
N ALA A 175 -5.77 11.70 0.57
CA ALA A 175 -6.71 11.56 -0.56
C ALA A 175 -7.03 10.08 -0.84
N PRO A 176 -8.15 9.78 -1.55
CA PRO A 176 -8.50 8.45 -2.04
C PRO A 176 -7.43 7.82 -2.96
N GLY A 177 -6.70 8.64 -3.71
CA GLY A 177 -5.70 8.15 -4.65
C GLY A 177 -4.67 9.19 -5.10
N PRO A 178 -3.73 8.79 -5.97
CA PRO A 178 -2.73 9.67 -6.54
C PRO A 178 -3.32 10.70 -7.50
N GLY A 179 -2.60 11.79 -7.73
CA GLY A 179 -3.01 12.85 -8.68
C GLY A 179 -4.12 13.78 -8.18
N SER A 180 -4.52 13.69 -6.92
CA SER A 180 -5.58 14.49 -6.32
C SER A 180 -5.19 15.93 -5.96
N GLY A 181 -3.92 16.36 -6.14
CA GLY A 181 -3.46 17.71 -5.86
C GLY A 181 -3.06 18.00 -4.41
N LYS A 182 -2.76 16.97 -3.58
CA LYS A 182 -2.36 17.13 -2.18
C LYS A 182 -1.23 18.15 -1.97
N MET A 183 -0.14 18.02 -2.76
CA MET A 183 0.99 18.95 -2.70
C MET A 183 0.56 20.39 -2.98
N ALA A 184 -0.23 20.60 -4.03
CA ALA A 184 -0.74 21.94 -4.37
C ALA A 184 -1.62 22.53 -3.27
N VAL A 185 -2.43 21.70 -2.59
CA VAL A 185 -3.21 22.12 -1.41
C VAL A 185 -2.27 22.54 -0.27
N CYS A 186 -1.24 21.75 0.06
CA CYS A 186 -0.27 22.13 1.08
C CYS A 186 0.40 23.50 0.73
N LEU A 187 0.95 23.63 -0.49
CA LEU A 187 1.64 24.86 -0.90
C LEU A 187 0.72 26.08 -0.94
N SER A 188 -0.52 25.91 -1.39
CA SER A 188 -1.54 26.97 -1.36
C SER A 188 -1.84 27.41 0.08
N GLN A 189 -1.92 26.46 1.01
CA GLN A 189 -2.09 26.78 2.43
C GLN A 189 -0.87 27.52 2.98
N LEU A 190 0.36 27.11 2.65
CA LEU A 190 1.56 27.83 3.06
C LEU A 190 1.57 29.28 2.56
N TYR A 191 1.17 29.50 1.29
CA TYR A 191 1.04 30.84 0.74
C TYR A 191 0.05 31.70 1.53
N ASN A 192 -1.13 31.15 1.81
CA ASN A 192 -2.18 31.87 2.53
C ASN A 192 -1.84 32.07 4.02
N GLU A 193 -1.18 31.11 4.68
CA GLU A 193 -0.67 31.25 6.06
C GLU A 193 0.40 32.33 6.14
N ASN A 194 1.36 32.36 5.21
CA ASN A 194 2.41 33.37 5.17
C ASN A 194 1.83 34.79 5.01
N LYS A 195 0.79 34.96 4.17
CA LYS A 195 0.07 36.23 4.05
C LYS A 195 -0.64 36.67 5.34
N ARG A 196 -0.95 35.72 6.22
CA ARG A 196 -1.53 35.94 7.55
C ARG A 196 -0.48 36.09 8.67
N GLY A 197 0.81 36.08 8.29
CA GLY A 197 1.92 36.23 9.21
C GLY A 197 2.29 34.93 9.95
N VAL A 198 1.81 33.78 9.50
CA VAL A 198 2.18 32.46 10.06
C VAL A 198 3.15 31.75 9.10
N ARG A 199 4.36 31.49 9.56
CA ARG A 199 5.35 30.72 8.82
C ARG A 199 5.10 29.22 9.03
N ALA A 200 4.13 28.64 8.35
CA ALA A 200 3.81 27.23 8.41
C ALA A 200 4.85 26.38 7.64
N GLY A 201 5.08 25.15 8.07
CA GLY A 201 5.98 24.22 7.40
C GLY A 201 5.27 23.26 6.45
N TYR A 202 6.03 22.66 5.53
CA TYR A 202 5.62 21.54 4.69
C TYR A 202 6.45 20.30 5.04
N ALA A 203 5.83 19.15 5.04
CA ALA A 203 6.56 17.89 5.04
C ALA A 203 5.84 16.84 4.19
N LYS A 204 6.62 15.92 3.63
CA LYS A 204 6.13 14.77 2.89
C LYS A 204 6.35 13.51 3.70
N PHE A 205 5.27 12.78 3.98
CA PHE A 205 5.34 11.52 4.69
C PHE A 205 5.37 10.36 3.68
N GLU A 206 6.52 9.74 3.55
CA GLU A 206 6.73 8.58 2.69
C GLU A 206 7.49 7.49 3.47
N THR A 207 7.16 6.23 3.22
CA THR A 207 7.86 5.08 3.81
C THR A 207 9.07 4.70 2.96
N PHE A 208 8.95 4.83 1.64
CA PHE A 208 9.97 4.46 0.65
C PHE A 208 10.19 5.56 -0.39
N PRO A 209 11.38 5.62 -1.00
CA PRO A 209 12.57 4.83 -0.67
C PRO A 209 13.09 5.15 0.73
N VAL A 210 13.83 4.21 1.33
CA VAL A 210 14.47 4.44 2.62
C VAL A 210 15.76 5.22 2.38
N TRP A 211 15.73 6.52 2.66
CA TRP A 211 16.72 7.50 2.23
C TRP A 211 18.16 7.25 2.76
N ASN A 212 18.27 6.66 3.94
CA ASN A 212 19.56 6.39 4.60
C ASN A 212 20.11 4.97 4.39
N LEU A 213 19.48 4.18 3.51
CA LEU A 213 20.02 2.91 3.03
C LEU A 213 20.79 3.10 1.70
N PRO A 214 21.73 2.21 1.36
CA PRO A 214 22.41 2.27 0.07
C PRO A 214 21.47 2.21 -1.13
N LEU A 215 21.83 2.83 -2.25
CA LEU A 215 21.01 2.87 -3.47
C LEU A 215 20.55 1.48 -3.92
N LYS A 216 21.46 0.51 -3.89
CA LYS A 216 21.18 -0.89 -4.32
C LYS A 216 20.81 -1.81 -3.15
N HIS A 217 20.36 -1.25 -2.04
CA HIS A 217 19.86 -2.05 -0.94
C HIS A 217 18.59 -2.79 -1.35
N PRO A 218 18.42 -4.10 -1.04
CA PRO A 218 17.25 -4.87 -1.46
C PRO A 218 15.90 -4.22 -1.09
N VAL A 219 15.79 -3.56 0.04
CA VAL A 219 14.59 -2.81 0.47
C VAL A 219 14.25 -1.70 -0.55
N ASN A 220 15.23 -0.93 -1.00
CA ASN A 220 15.04 0.12 -1.99
C ASN A 220 14.76 -0.45 -3.39
N ILE A 221 15.44 -1.54 -3.78
CA ILE A 221 15.14 -2.26 -5.03
C ILE A 221 13.71 -2.81 -5.04
N ALA A 222 13.21 -3.32 -3.91
CA ALA A 222 11.83 -3.82 -3.81
C ALA A 222 10.79 -2.70 -3.97
N TYR A 223 11.12 -1.46 -3.56
CA TYR A 223 10.27 -0.30 -3.85
C TYR A 223 10.19 -0.01 -5.35
N GLU A 224 11.31 -0.01 -6.07
CA GLU A 224 11.31 0.16 -7.54
C GLU A 224 10.51 -0.95 -8.25
N ALA A 225 10.58 -2.19 -7.75
CA ALA A 225 9.77 -3.28 -8.27
C ALA A 225 8.27 -3.09 -7.98
N ALA A 226 7.92 -2.45 -6.85
CA ALA A 226 6.55 -2.15 -6.48
C ALA A 226 5.93 -0.99 -7.26
N THR A 227 6.76 -0.11 -7.83
CA THR A 227 6.39 1.07 -8.62
C THR A 227 6.88 0.99 -10.08
N ALA A 228 7.11 -0.23 -10.56
CA ALA A 228 7.62 -0.46 -11.91
C ALA A 228 6.69 0.08 -13.00
N ASP A 229 5.38 0.05 -12.77
CA ASP A 229 4.33 0.63 -13.62
C ASP A 229 4.36 2.16 -13.67
N LEU A 230 4.86 2.81 -12.61
CA LEU A 230 5.00 4.27 -12.52
C LEU A 230 6.35 4.78 -13.04
N ASN A 231 7.26 3.88 -13.39
CA ASN A 231 8.64 4.19 -13.79
C ASN A 231 9.46 4.94 -12.71
N ASP A 232 9.13 4.76 -11.43
CA ASP A 232 9.98 5.29 -10.36
C ASP A 232 11.34 4.58 -10.34
N VAL A 233 12.41 5.38 -10.24
CA VAL A 233 13.79 4.92 -10.16
C VAL A 233 14.44 5.59 -8.95
N ASN A 234 15.06 4.80 -8.09
CA ASN A 234 15.82 5.34 -6.99
C ASN A 234 17.12 5.97 -7.48
N MET A 235 17.44 7.13 -6.96
CA MET A 235 18.61 7.91 -7.28
C MET A 235 19.26 8.46 -6.02
N ILE A 236 20.54 8.77 -6.10
CA ILE A 236 21.19 9.60 -5.09
C ILE A 236 20.64 11.01 -5.25
N ASP A 237 20.18 11.61 -4.17
CA ASP A 237 19.71 13.00 -4.14
C ASP A 237 20.92 13.96 -4.24
N PRO A 238 21.12 14.60 -5.41
CA PRO A 238 22.28 15.48 -5.61
C PRO A 238 22.21 16.74 -4.75
N PHE A 239 21.01 17.26 -4.51
CA PHE A 239 20.81 18.45 -3.70
C PHE A 239 21.14 18.20 -2.23
N HIS A 240 20.82 17.00 -1.72
CA HIS A 240 21.17 16.60 -0.37
C HIS A 240 22.69 16.42 -0.21
N PHE A 241 23.31 15.82 -1.22
CA PHE A 241 24.76 15.65 -1.24
C PHE A 241 25.49 17.00 -1.29
N ASP A 242 25.03 17.91 -2.14
CA ASP A 242 25.63 19.26 -2.26
C ASP A 242 25.46 20.08 -0.97
N ALA A 243 24.31 19.96 -0.31
CA ALA A 243 24.04 20.73 0.91
C ALA A 243 24.74 20.20 2.15
N TYR A 244 24.91 18.88 2.27
CA TYR A 244 25.34 18.22 3.52
C TYR A 244 26.56 17.30 3.39
N GLY A 245 27.06 17.02 2.18
CA GLY A 245 28.10 16.04 1.93
C GLY A 245 27.68 14.60 2.26
N LYS A 246 26.39 14.34 2.38
CA LYS A 246 25.82 13.05 2.77
C LYS A 246 25.01 12.44 1.63
N VAL A 247 25.22 11.15 1.40
CA VAL A 247 24.39 10.40 0.43
C VAL A 247 23.02 10.13 1.03
N ALA A 248 21.99 10.53 0.29
CA ALA A 248 20.60 10.19 0.58
C ALA A 248 19.94 9.63 -0.68
N ILE A 249 19.03 8.70 -0.52
CA ILE A 249 18.29 8.08 -1.63
C ILE A 249 16.89 8.67 -1.72
N ASN A 250 16.53 9.09 -2.93
CA ASN A 250 15.19 9.54 -3.25
C ASN A 250 14.79 8.98 -4.62
N TYR A 251 13.55 9.15 -5.06
CA TYR A 251 13.14 8.71 -6.39
C TYR A 251 13.18 9.86 -7.39
N ASN A 252 13.38 9.52 -8.66
CA ASN A 252 13.61 10.46 -9.77
C ASN A 252 12.61 11.62 -9.78
N ARG A 253 11.30 11.36 -9.69
CA ARG A 253 10.26 12.42 -9.75
C ARG A 253 10.37 13.44 -8.62
N ALA A 254 10.80 13.05 -7.42
CA ALA A 254 11.00 13.99 -6.33
C ALA A 254 12.22 14.89 -6.58
N ILE A 255 13.28 14.33 -7.18
CA ILE A 255 14.50 15.08 -7.55
C ILE A 255 14.21 16.03 -8.71
N GLU A 256 13.51 15.57 -9.74
CA GLU A 256 13.18 16.36 -10.94
C GLU A 256 12.29 17.56 -10.64
N ILE A 257 11.33 17.42 -9.72
CA ILE A 257 10.42 18.51 -9.35
C ILE A 257 11.03 19.52 -8.35
N TYR A 258 12.12 19.14 -7.67
CA TYR A 258 12.68 19.97 -6.60
C TYR A 258 13.07 21.39 -7.02
N PRO A 259 13.68 21.66 -8.20
CA PRO A 259 13.97 23.02 -8.63
C PRO A 259 12.72 23.92 -8.71
N VAL A 260 11.59 23.33 -9.13
CA VAL A 260 10.30 24.06 -9.18
C VAL A 260 9.79 24.33 -7.77
N LEU A 261 9.88 23.34 -6.87
CA LEU A 261 9.49 23.50 -5.47
C LEU A 261 10.36 24.54 -4.77
N ASN A 262 11.68 24.52 -5.04
CA ASN A 262 12.60 25.54 -4.52
C ASN A 262 12.12 26.97 -4.90
N ALA A 263 11.85 27.19 -6.17
CA ALA A 263 11.37 28.48 -6.65
C ALA A 263 9.99 28.85 -6.06
N LEU A 264 9.10 27.89 -5.85
CA LEU A 264 7.81 28.13 -5.19
C LEU A 264 7.98 28.53 -3.72
N PHE A 265 8.87 27.86 -2.95
CA PHE A 265 9.16 28.25 -1.57
C PHE A 265 9.82 29.63 -1.50
N GLU A 266 10.74 29.95 -2.40
CA GLU A 266 11.30 31.30 -2.53
C GLU A 266 10.22 32.34 -2.83
N GLY A 267 9.27 32.01 -3.70
CA GLY A 267 8.12 32.89 -4.00
C GLY A 267 7.17 33.09 -2.82
N ILE A 268 7.03 32.08 -1.95
CA ILE A 268 6.14 32.13 -0.76
C ILE A 268 6.83 32.85 0.42
N TYR A 269 8.08 32.50 0.73
CA TYR A 269 8.76 32.94 1.96
C TYR A 269 9.90 33.92 1.73
N GLY A 270 10.30 34.19 0.47
CA GLY A 270 11.53 34.91 0.13
C GLY A 270 12.80 34.05 0.21
N GLU A 271 12.71 32.83 0.74
CA GLU A 271 13.77 31.85 0.84
C GLU A 271 13.20 30.43 0.84
N ASN A 272 14.00 29.43 0.47
CA ASN A 272 13.60 28.03 0.65
C ASN A 272 14.13 27.49 2.00
N PRO A 273 13.26 27.06 2.94
CA PRO A 273 13.70 26.45 4.18
C PRO A 273 14.28 25.05 4.01
N TYR A 274 14.11 24.41 2.85
CA TYR A 274 14.55 23.05 2.55
C TYR A 274 15.70 23.06 1.57
N LYS A 275 16.76 22.31 1.87
CA LYS A 275 17.97 22.24 1.02
C LYS A 275 17.89 21.15 -0.03
N SER A 276 16.96 20.18 0.11
CA SER A 276 16.81 19.05 -0.80
C SER A 276 15.41 18.45 -0.73
N PRO A 277 14.98 17.64 -1.73
CA PRO A 277 13.75 16.87 -1.62
C PRO A 277 13.75 15.91 -0.41
N THR A 278 14.92 15.41 -0.01
CA THR A 278 15.06 14.57 1.19
C THR A 278 14.76 15.36 2.48
N ASP A 279 15.15 16.63 2.55
CA ASP A 279 14.83 17.50 3.70
C ASP A 279 13.33 17.75 3.87
N MET A 280 12.58 17.79 2.77
CA MET A 280 11.12 17.92 2.82
C MET A 280 10.45 16.67 3.38
N GLY A 281 11.13 15.53 3.35
CA GLY A 281 10.60 14.26 3.83
C GLY A 281 10.66 14.13 5.36
N VAL A 282 9.72 13.34 5.90
CA VAL A 282 9.79 12.79 7.25
C VAL A 282 9.77 11.27 7.15
N ASN A 283 10.91 10.62 7.32
CA ASN A 283 11.07 9.17 7.14
C ASN A 283 12.18 8.63 8.06
N MET A 284 11.75 7.92 9.14
CA MET A 284 12.65 7.30 10.12
C MET A 284 12.75 5.79 9.97
N VAL A 285 12.25 5.22 8.86
CA VAL A 285 12.20 3.78 8.61
C VAL A 285 13.58 3.12 8.77
N GLY A 286 14.61 3.65 8.13
CA GLY A 286 15.94 3.04 8.16
C GLY A 286 16.58 2.97 9.55
N TYR A 287 16.19 3.84 10.48
CA TYR A 287 16.67 3.81 11.86
C TYR A 287 15.98 2.74 12.73
N SER A 288 14.95 2.10 12.21
CA SER A 288 14.15 1.09 12.90
C SER A 288 14.37 -0.33 12.37
N ILE A 289 15.27 -0.50 11.39
CA ILE A 289 15.75 -1.82 10.97
C ILE A 289 16.63 -2.36 12.08
N CYS A 290 16.28 -3.53 12.63
CA CYS A 290 16.99 -4.19 13.73
C CYS A 290 17.71 -5.49 13.27
N ASP A 291 17.28 -6.10 12.16
CA ASP A 291 17.98 -7.21 11.50
C ASP A 291 17.91 -7.00 9.97
N ASP A 292 19.01 -6.50 9.44
CA ASP A 292 19.12 -6.12 8.01
C ASP A 292 19.05 -7.34 7.09
N GLU A 293 19.59 -8.50 7.49
CA GLU A 293 19.55 -9.71 6.68
C GLU A 293 18.10 -10.20 6.48
N VAL A 294 17.29 -10.11 7.53
CA VAL A 294 15.86 -10.47 7.47
C VAL A 294 15.11 -9.53 6.51
N CYS A 295 15.36 -8.22 6.58
CA CYS A 295 14.76 -7.25 5.66
C CYS A 295 15.25 -7.46 4.22
N CYS A 296 16.54 -7.73 4.02
CA CYS A 296 17.11 -8.04 2.72
C CYS A 296 16.48 -9.28 2.08
N GLN A 297 16.32 -10.38 2.84
CA GLN A 297 15.73 -11.61 2.33
C GLN A 297 14.26 -11.40 1.97
N ALA A 298 13.48 -10.79 2.86
CA ALA A 298 12.07 -10.49 2.62
C ALA A 298 11.87 -9.59 1.38
N SER A 299 12.75 -8.60 1.20
CA SER A 299 12.73 -7.71 0.03
C SER A 299 13.04 -8.44 -1.27
N LYS A 300 14.02 -9.35 -1.28
CA LYS A 300 14.33 -10.19 -2.44
C LYS A 300 13.14 -11.08 -2.84
N GLU A 301 12.45 -11.65 -1.86
CA GLU A 301 11.24 -12.44 -2.10
C GLU A 301 10.07 -11.60 -2.62
N GLU A 302 9.92 -10.37 -2.13
CA GLU A 302 8.90 -9.44 -2.64
C GLU A 302 9.18 -9.03 -4.10
N ILE A 303 10.44 -8.81 -4.51
CA ILE A 303 10.80 -8.53 -5.90
C ILE A 303 10.36 -9.70 -6.81
N VAL A 304 10.60 -10.95 -6.39
CA VAL A 304 10.14 -12.15 -7.12
C VAL A 304 8.61 -12.20 -7.17
N ARG A 305 7.94 -11.89 -6.08
CA ARG A 305 6.48 -11.85 -6.04
C ARG A 305 5.92 -10.82 -7.03
N ARG A 306 6.55 -9.64 -7.11
CA ARG A 306 6.17 -8.57 -8.07
C ARG A 306 6.37 -9.00 -9.52
N TYR A 307 7.43 -9.73 -9.80
CA TYR A 307 7.64 -10.32 -11.13
C TYR A 307 6.46 -11.20 -11.54
N TYR A 308 6.04 -12.13 -10.68
CA TYR A 308 4.89 -12.99 -10.96
C TYR A 308 3.57 -12.20 -11.03
N GLU A 309 3.40 -11.17 -10.23
CA GLU A 309 2.23 -10.30 -10.32
C GLU A 309 2.16 -9.59 -11.68
N ALA A 310 3.26 -9.02 -12.15
CA ALA A 310 3.33 -8.34 -13.44
C ALA A 310 3.11 -9.32 -14.62
N THR A 311 3.71 -10.52 -14.58
CA THR A 311 3.51 -11.54 -15.61
C THR A 311 2.07 -12.06 -15.65
N ASN A 312 1.40 -12.24 -14.51
CA ASN A 312 -0.01 -12.61 -14.47
C ASN A 312 -0.92 -11.49 -15.01
N LYS A 313 -0.68 -10.23 -14.61
CA LYS A 313 -1.38 -9.07 -15.16
C LYS A 313 -1.21 -8.96 -16.68
N GLN A 314 -0.04 -9.32 -17.22
CA GLN A 314 0.19 -9.32 -18.67
C GLN A 314 -0.69 -10.36 -19.36
N VAL A 315 -0.81 -11.57 -18.82
CA VAL A 315 -1.71 -12.62 -19.36
C VAL A 315 -3.17 -12.20 -19.30
N GLU A 316 -3.53 -11.37 -18.31
CA GLU A 316 -4.86 -10.78 -18.14
C GLU A 316 -5.06 -9.51 -19.01
N GLY A 317 -4.03 -9.02 -19.69
CA GLY A 317 -4.07 -7.80 -20.52
C GLY A 317 -3.98 -6.48 -19.75
N ALA A 318 -3.61 -6.53 -18.47
CA ALA A 318 -3.57 -5.38 -17.55
C ALA A 318 -2.16 -4.83 -17.27
N SER A 319 -1.11 -5.41 -17.85
CA SER A 319 0.29 -4.96 -17.74
C SER A 319 0.98 -5.03 -19.10
N ASN A 320 2.14 -4.39 -19.24
CA ASN A 320 2.94 -4.38 -20.46
C ASN A 320 4.30 -5.05 -20.26
N GLN A 321 4.98 -5.38 -21.37
CA GLN A 321 6.30 -5.99 -21.34
C GLN A 321 7.37 -5.09 -20.69
N GLY A 322 7.19 -3.77 -20.72
CA GLY A 322 8.13 -2.81 -20.14
C GLY A 322 8.23 -2.95 -18.61
N GLU A 323 7.10 -3.13 -17.92
CA GLU A 323 7.06 -3.38 -16.47
C GLU A 323 7.84 -4.66 -16.12
N ILE A 324 7.61 -5.76 -16.85
CA ILE A 324 8.30 -7.03 -16.63
C ILE A 324 9.81 -6.88 -16.86
N ASN A 325 10.21 -6.26 -17.97
CA ASN A 325 11.62 -6.04 -18.29
C ASN A 325 12.33 -5.22 -17.21
N LYS A 326 11.67 -4.20 -16.67
CA LYS A 326 12.20 -3.40 -15.56
C LYS A 326 12.43 -4.28 -14.33
N ILE A 327 11.46 -5.11 -13.95
CA ILE A 327 11.62 -6.01 -12.78
C ILE A 327 12.74 -7.03 -13.02
N LEU A 328 12.93 -7.53 -14.25
CA LEU A 328 14.05 -8.42 -14.59
C LEU A 328 15.42 -7.72 -14.47
N LEU A 329 15.51 -6.43 -14.81
CA LEU A 329 16.73 -5.65 -14.53
C LEU A 329 17.00 -5.54 -13.03
N LEU A 330 15.95 -5.39 -12.21
CA LEU A 330 16.07 -5.37 -10.75
C LEU A 330 16.50 -6.74 -10.19
N PHE A 331 16.10 -7.86 -10.82
CA PHE A 331 16.63 -9.20 -10.49
C PHE A 331 18.15 -9.24 -10.60
N ASN A 332 18.70 -8.71 -11.71
CA ASN A 332 20.15 -8.66 -11.92
C ASN A 332 20.84 -7.79 -10.86
N GLN A 333 20.25 -6.65 -10.50
CA GLN A 333 20.79 -5.75 -9.48
C GLN A 333 20.77 -6.38 -8.08
N ALA A 334 19.68 -7.06 -7.73
CA ALA A 334 19.53 -7.76 -6.44
C ALA A 334 20.24 -9.13 -6.40
N LYS A 335 20.79 -9.60 -7.55
CA LYS A 335 21.41 -10.93 -7.73
C LYS A 335 20.49 -12.06 -7.29
N ILE A 336 19.24 -12.05 -7.79
CA ILE A 336 18.19 -13.02 -7.46
C ILE A 336 17.67 -13.74 -8.71
N THR A 337 16.99 -14.85 -8.46
CA THR A 337 16.20 -15.61 -9.44
C THR A 337 14.82 -15.92 -8.86
N THR A 338 13.95 -16.51 -9.66
CA THR A 338 12.64 -16.98 -9.15
C THR A 338 12.76 -17.98 -7.99
N ASP A 339 13.89 -18.70 -7.92
CA ASP A 339 14.16 -19.70 -6.89
C ASP A 339 14.55 -19.10 -5.53
N THR A 340 14.74 -17.77 -5.48
CA THR A 340 14.95 -17.03 -4.23
C THR A 340 13.78 -17.21 -3.26
N ARG A 341 12.54 -17.39 -3.77
CA ARG A 341 11.39 -17.77 -2.95
C ARG A 341 11.32 -19.31 -2.79
N ARG A 342 11.53 -19.81 -1.59
CA ARG A 342 11.55 -21.23 -1.28
C ARG A 342 10.23 -21.95 -1.63
N CYS A 343 9.08 -21.28 -1.38
CA CYS A 343 7.77 -21.84 -1.75
C CYS A 343 7.63 -22.00 -3.28
N THR A 344 8.28 -21.17 -4.11
CA THR A 344 8.30 -21.33 -5.57
C THR A 344 8.98 -22.64 -5.97
N VAL A 345 10.15 -22.89 -5.42
CA VAL A 345 10.91 -24.12 -5.68
C VAL A 345 10.11 -25.35 -5.25
N ALA A 346 9.54 -25.32 -4.04
CA ALA A 346 8.78 -26.40 -3.47
C ALA A 346 7.52 -26.73 -4.30
N ALA A 347 6.76 -25.71 -4.74
CA ALA A 347 5.59 -25.89 -5.58
C ALA A 347 5.95 -26.54 -6.93
N LYS A 348 7.02 -26.04 -7.59
CA LYS A 348 7.51 -26.57 -8.87
C LYS A 348 7.98 -28.03 -8.74
N ASN A 349 8.71 -28.34 -7.70
CA ASN A 349 9.14 -29.73 -7.43
C ASN A 349 7.93 -30.64 -7.20
N ARG A 350 6.96 -30.19 -6.40
CA ARG A 350 5.74 -30.94 -6.16
C ARG A 350 4.94 -31.20 -7.45
N GLN A 351 4.88 -30.21 -8.34
CA GLN A 351 4.25 -30.37 -9.66
C GLN A 351 4.98 -31.42 -10.50
N LYS A 352 6.32 -31.41 -10.53
CA LYS A 352 7.11 -32.41 -11.27
C LYS A 352 6.88 -33.83 -10.75
N GLU A 353 6.78 -33.98 -9.42
CA GLU A 353 6.56 -35.29 -8.76
C GLU A 353 5.15 -35.83 -9.02
N ARG A 354 4.14 -34.98 -9.03
CA ARG A 354 2.72 -35.36 -9.09
C ARG A 354 2.07 -35.26 -10.46
N GLY A 355 2.70 -34.52 -11.39
CA GLY A 355 2.17 -34.31 -12.74
C GLY A 355 0.91 -33.44 -12.81
N CYS A 356 0.57 -32.72 -11.75
CA CYS A 356 -0.64 -31.88 -11.66
C CYS A 356 -0.35 -30.53 -10.99
N ALA A 357 -1.30 -29.58 -11.12
CA ALA A 357 -1.17 -28.26 -10.50
C ALA A 357 -0.93 -28.39 -9.00
N SER A 358 0.08 -27.68 -8.51
CA SER A 358 0.56 -27.76 -7.13
C SER A 358 0.77 -26.38 -6.53
N SER A 359 0.68 -26.29 -5.22
CA SER A 359 0.97 -25.07 -4.47
C SER A 359 1.83 -25.41 -3.24
N ALA A 360 2.60 -24.42 -2.78
CA ALA A 360 3.36 -24.52 -1.54
C ALA A 360 3.24 -23.25 -0.72
N ILE A 361 3.21 -23.40 0.60
CA ILE A 361 3.24 -22.33 1.59
C ILE A 361 4.49 -22.47 2.45
N GLU A 362 5.18 -21.37 2.66
CA GLU A 362 6.21 -21.23 3.67
C GLU A 362 5.62 -20.54 4.89
N LEU A 363 5.58 -21.26 6.00
CA LEU A 363 5.06 -20.79 7.28
C LEU A 363 6.07 -19.88 7.99
N SER A 364 5.63 -19.21 9.04
CA SER A 364 6.45 -18.23 9.78
C SER A 364 7.69 -18.81 10.45
N ASP A 365 7.72 -20.12 10.72
CA ASP A 365 8.88 -20.84 11.25
C ASP A 365 9.83 -21.37 10.16
N GLY A 366 9.51 -21.14 8.88
CA GLY A 366 10.27 -21.62 7.73
C GLY A 366 9.88 -23.02 7.25
N THR A 367 8.88 -23.66 7.87
CA THR A 367 8.34 -24.93 7.42
C THR A 367 7.62 -24.77 6.08
N ILE A 368 7.85 -25.69 5.15
CA ILE A 368 7.18 -25.67 3.84
C ILE A 368 6.16 -26.79 3.76
N ILE A 369 4.91 -26.41 3.49
CA ILE A 369 3.80 -27.33 3.27
C ILE A 369 3.40 -27.27 1.80
N CYS A 370 3.24 -28.45 1.18
CA CYS A 370 2.84 -28.56 -0.22
C CYS A 370 1.44 -29.17 -0.35
N SER A 371 0.81 -28.84 -1.48
CA SER A 371 -0.46 -29.43 -1.90
C SER A 371 -0.48 -29.66 -3.40
N ASN A 372 -1.45 -30.39 -3.88
CA ASN A 372 -1.75 -30.57 -5.29
C ASN A 372 -3.24 -30.60 -5.55
N SER A 373 -3.64 -30.28 -6.77
CA SER A 373 -5.02 -30.43 -7.21
C SER A 373 -5.44 -31.90 -7.24
N SER A 374 -6.69 -32.16 -6.85
CA SER A 374 -7.37 -33.45 -6.96
C SER A 374 -8.69 -33.28 -7.72
N GLU A 375 -9.49 -34.32 -7.83
CA GLU A 375 -10.84 -34.23 -8.37
C GLU A 375 -11.78 -33.39 -7.46
N LEU A 376 -11.48 -33.35 -6.17
CA LEU A 376 -12.31 -32.67 -5.16
C LEU A 376 -11.91 -31.21 -4.94
N LEU A 377 -10.61 -30.93 -4.85
CA LEU A 377 -10.07 -29.65 -4.39
C LEU A 377 -9.07 -29.07 -5.38
N GLY A 378 -9.11 -27.74 -5.56
CA GLY A 378 -8.00 -27.02 -6.16
C GLY A 378 -6.75 -27.02 -5.25
N CYS A 379 -5.56 -26.83 -5.85
CA CYS A 379 -4.30 -26.85 -5.08
C CYS A 379 -4.26 -25.76 -3.99
N SER A 380 -4.85 -24.60 -4.20
CA SER A 380 -4.96 -23.51 -3.20
C SER A 380 -5.83 -23.91 -2.01
N ALA A 381 -7.00 -24.50 -2.27
CA ALA A 381 -7.91 -24.98 -1.25
C ALA A 381 -7.28 -26.11 -0.40
N ALA A 382 -6.67 -27.09 -1.07
CA ALA A 382 -5.93 -28.16 -0.39
C ALA A 382 -4.76 -27.63 0.44
N LEU A 383 -4.09 -26.55 -0.03
CA LEU A 383 -2.96 -25.92 0.66
C LEU A 383 -3.39 -25.33 2.00
N ILE A 384 -4.48 -24.57 2.03
CA ILE A 384 -4.99 -23.97 3.28
C ILE A 384 -5.33 -25.06 4.30
N LEU A 385 -6.04 -26.12 3.88
CA LEU A 385 -6.36 -27.24 4.78
C LEU A 385 -5.11 -27.94 5.31
N ASN A 386 -4.10 -28.18 4.46
CA ASN A 386 -2.85 -28.78 4.90
C ASN A 386 -2.06 -27.89 5.86
N ALA A 387 -2.01 -26.59 5.59
CA ALA A 387 -1.31 -25.63 6.44
C ALA A 387 -1.97 -25.50 7.82
N THR A 388 -3.31 -25.39 7.86
CA THR A 388 -4.05 -25.30 9.12
C THR A 388 -4.00 -26.58 9.92
N LYS A 389 -4.04 -27.76 9.27
CA LYS A 389 -3.79 -29.05 9.94
C LYS A 389 -2.43 -29.10 10.61
N HIS A 390 -1.37 -28.75 9.87
CA HIS A 390 -0.02 -28.73 10.40
C HIS A 390 0.11 -27.82 11.61
N LEU A 391 -0.40 -26.58 11.52
CA LEU A 391 -0.37 -25.62 12.62
C LEU A 391 -1.17 -26.06 13.85
N ALA A 392 -2.25 -26.82 13.63
CA ALA A 392 -3.07 -27.41 14.71
C ALA A 392 -2.50 -28.68 15.30
N GLY A 393 -1.38 -29.22 14.77
CA GLY A 393 -0.82 -30.52 15.20
C GLY A 393 -1.69 -31.72 14.85
N ILE A 394 -2.53 -31.59 13.82
CA ILE A 394 -3.41 -32.65 13.34
C ILE A 394 -2.63 -33.52 12.33
N ASP A 395 -2.78 -34.85 12.45
CA ASP A 395 -2.14 -35.78 11.55
C ASP A 395 -2.52 -35.49 10.08
N HIS A 396 -1.54 -35.64 9.20
CA HIS A 396 -1.68 -35.37 7.76
C HIS A 396 -2.80 -36.22 7.11
N ASP A 397 -2.99 -37.47 7.57
CA ASP A 397 -3.96 -38.39 6.98
C ASP A 397 -5.41 -38.13 7.40
N VAL A 398 -5.61 -37.27 8.41
CA VAL A 398 -6.95 -36.81 8.82
C VAL A 398 -7.58 -35.98 7.74
N LYS A 399 -8.74 -36.37 7.26
CA LYS A 399 -9.56 -35.61 6.31
C LYS A 399 -10.50 -34.68 7.07
N LEU A 400 -10.18 -33.36 7.11
CA LEU A 400 -11.02 -32.37 7.80
C LEU A 400 -12.42 -32.28 7.18
N ILE A 401 -12.51 -32.35 5.85
CA ILE A 401 -13.78 -32.29 5.14
C ILE A 401 -13.97 -33.65 4.44
N PRO A 402 -14.95 -34.46 4.85
CA PRO A 402 -15.21 -35.76 4.22
C PRO A 402 -15.78 -35.56 2.80
N GLN A 403 -15.47 -36.51 1.91
CA GLN A 403 -15.92 -36.47 0.51
C GLN A 403 -17.45 -36.34 0.38
N SER A 404 -18.21 -36.95 1.26
CA SER A 404 -19.68 -36.85 1.32
C SER A 404 -20.20 -35.43 1.54
N MET A 405 -19.36 -34.51 2.05
CA MET A 405 -19.70 -33.09 2.18
C MET A 405 -19.24 -32.28 0.97
N ILE A 406 -18.18 -32.69 0.29
CA ILE A 406 -17.63 -32.01 -0.89
C ILE A 406 -18.50 -32.24 -2.12
N GLU A 407 -18.91 -33.49 -2.37
CA GLU A 407 -19.69 -33.88 -3.56
C GLU A 407 -21.01 -33.09 -3.73
N PRO A 408 -21.84 -32.87 -2.67
CA PRO A 408 -23.04 -32.02 -2.79
C PRO A 408 -22.71 -30.58 -3.16
N ILE A 409 -21.60 -30.02 -2.65
CA ILE A 409 -21.16 -28.66 -2.99
C ILE A 409 -20.74 -28.60 -4.47
N GLN A 410 -19.98 -29.59 -4.95
CA GLN A 410 -19.62 -29.72 -6.37
C GLN A 410 -20.86 -29.82 -7.26
N LYS A 411 -21.83 -30.63 -6.89
CA LYS A 411 -23.07 -30.79 -7.61
C LYS A 411 -23.84 -29.45 -7.69
N THR A 412 -23.99 -28.78 -6.57
CA THR A 412 -24.62 -27.44 -6.53
C THR A 412 -23.90 -26.46 -7.43
N LYS A 413 -22.57 -26.41 -7.38
CA LYS A 413 -21.72 -25.53 -8.17
C LYS A 413 -21.87 -25.75 -9.67
N ILE A 414 -21.94 -26.99 -10.12
CA ILE A 414 -22.03 -27.34 -11.53
C ILE A 414 -23.48 -27.28 -12.05
N GLU A 415 -24.41 -27.96 -11.37
CA GLU A 415 -25.74 -28.16 -11.87
C GLU A 415 -26.64 -26.93 -11.69
N TYR A 416 -26.52 -26.21 -10.56
CA TYR A 416 -27.40 -25.11 -10.25
C TYR A 416 -26.78 -23.72 -10.46
N LEU A 417 -25.45 -23.58 -10.24
CA LEU A 417 -24.77 -22.29 -10.37
C LEU A 417 -24.02 -22.13 -11.71
N GLY A 418 -24.03 -23.16 -12.58
CA GLY A 418 -23.41 -23.11 -13.91
C GLY A 418 -21.87 -23.02 -13.89
N GLY A 419 -21.23 -23.43 -12.82
CA GLY A 419 -19.78 -23.49 -12.71
C GLY A 419 -19.19 -24.49 -13.71
N LYS A 420 -18.01 -24.18 -14.25
CA LYS A 420 -17.31 -25.06 -15.19
C LYS A 420 -16.29 -25.98 -14.51
N ASN A 421 -15.81 -25.60 -13.33
CA ASN A 421 -14.80 -26.33 -12.55
C ASN A 421 -15.44 -26.92 -11.30
N PRO A 422 -15.49 -28.27 -11.16
CA PRO A 422 -16.11 -28.91 -9.99
C PRO A 422 -15.25 -28.74 -8.72
N ARG A 423 -13.92 -28.58 -8.85
CA ARG A 423 -13.03 -28.47 -7.69
C ARG A 423 -13.42 -27.30 -6.80
N LEU A 424 -13.42 -27.53 -5.48
CA LEU A 424 -13.69 -26.46 -4.53
C LEU A 424 -12.52 -25.46 -4.48
N HIS A 425 -12.89 -24.18 -4.37
CA HIS A 425 -11.99 -23.06 -4.13
C HIS A 425 -11.78 -22.84 -2.62
N THR A 426 -10.90 -21.89 -2.27
CA THR A 426 -10.51 -21.62 -0.87
C THR A 426 -11.68 -21.14 -0.01
N ASP A 427 -12.57 -20.30 -0.55
CA ASP A 427 -13.77 -19.84 0.17
C ASP A 427 -14.76 -20.97 0.47
N GLU A 428 -15.00 -21.84 -0.52
CA GLU A 428 -15.92 -22.99 -0.38
C GLU A 428 -15.41 -23.97 0.70
N VAL A 429 -14.11 -24.27 0.74
CA VAL A 429 -13.56 -25.15 1.79
C VAL A 429 -13.55 -24.47 3.16
N LEU A 430 -13.34 -23.17 3.26
CA LEU A 430 -13.40 -22.45 4.54
C LEU A 430 -14.82 -22.40 5.10
N VAL A 431 -15.83 -22.22 4.25
CA VAL A 431 -17.23 -22.29 4.65
C VAL A 431 -17.58 -23.71 5.13
N ALA A 432 -17.19 -24.76 4.37
CA ALA A 432 -17.43 -26.14 4.76
C ALA A 432 -16.73 -26.48 6.08
N LEU A 433 -15.48 -26.05 6.26
CA LEU A 433 -14.72 -26.22 7.51
C LEU A 433 -15.40 -25.52 8.69
N SER A 434 -15.92 -24.32 8.48
CA SER A 434 -16.65 -23.56 9.50
C SER A 434 -17.92 -24.29 9.95
N VAL A 435 -18.69 -24.84 9.02
CA VAL A 435 -19.90 -25.62 9.36
C VAL A 435 -19.56 -26.87 10.17
N LEU A 436 -18.47 -27.56 9.79
CA LEU A 436 -18.03 -28.77 10.48
C LEU A 436 -17.40 -28.48 11.85
N SER A 437 -16.89 -27.28 12.09
CA SER A 437 -16.24 -26.90 13.35
C SER A 437 -17.17 -26.95 14.57
N ASP A 438 -18.50 -26.96 14.37
CA ASP A 438 -19.48 -27.10 15.44
C ASP A 438 -19.58 -28.53 15.98
N THR A 439 -19.21 -29.52 15.17
CA THR A 439 -19.37 -30.96 15.49
C THR A 439 -18.06 -31.75 15.48
N ASP A 440 -17.00 -31.22 14.88
CA ASP A 440 -15.68 -31.87 14.76
C ASP A 440 -14.58 -30.99 15.37
N GLU A 441 -13.97 -31.48 16.43
CA GLU A 441 -12.92 -30.77 17.18
C GLU A 441 -11.65 -30.52 16.34
N ASN A 442 -11.30 -31.39 15.37
CA ASN A 442 -10.18 -31.16 14.46
C ASN A 442 -10.49 -30.02 13.49
N CYS A 443 -11.71 -29.94 12.97
CA CYS A 443 -12.14 -28.84 12.13
C CYS A 443 -12.08 -27.49 12.87
N LYS A 444 -12.51 -27.48 14.14
CA LYS A 444 -12.44 -26.29 15.00
C LYS A 444 -11.00 -25.86 15.23
N LYS A 445 -10.10 -26.77 15.66
CA LYS A 445 -8.68 -26.48 15.85
C LYS A 445 -8.01 -25.98 14.58
N ALA A 446 -8.32 -26.55 13.42
CA ALA A 446 -7.78 -26.11 12.15
C ALA A 446 -8.27 -24.71 11.78
N LEU A 447 -9.56 -24.39 11.98
CA LEU A 447 -10.14 -23.07 11.71
C LEU A 447 -9.50 -21.99 12.59
N GLU A 448 -9.23 -22.27 13.86
CA GLU A 448 -8.55 -21.37 14.79
C GLU A 448 -7.12 -21.01 14.38
N GLN A 449 -6.51 -21.75 13.45
CA GLN A 449 -5.16 -21.46 12.93
C GLN A 449 -5.13 -20.44 11.81
N LEU A 450 -6.27 -20.01 11.23
CA LEU A 450 -6.28 -19.06 10.13
C LEU A 450 -5.52 -17.75 10.40
N PRO A 451 -5.58 -17.14 11.60
CA PRO A 451 -4.77 -15.97 11.93
C PRO A 451 -3.26 -16.19 11.84
N ASN A 452 -2.80 -17.41 12.10
CA ASN A 452 -1.38 -17.80 12.07
C ASN A 452 -0.81 -17.91 10.64
N LEU A 453 -1.66 -17.87 9.61
CA LEU A 453 -1.24 -17.80 8.21
C LEU A 453 -0.83 -16.39 7.76
N ARG A 454 -1.07 -15.37 8.57
CA ARG A 454 -0.69 -13.99 8.24
C ARG A 454 0.83 -13.87 8.09
N GLY A 455 1.25 -13.24 6.97
CA GLY A 455 2.66 -13.06 6.64
C GLY A 455 3.33 -14.26 5.97
N CYS A 456 2.68 -15.44 5.92
CA CYS A 456 3.17 -16.60 5.19
C CYS A 456 3.27 -16.31 3.68
N GLN A 457 4.14 -17.06 2.98
CA GLN A 457 4.40 -16.90 1.57
C GLN A 457 3.89 -18.10 0.78
N VAL A 458 3.10 -17.87 -0.26
CA VAL A 458 2.50 -18.91 -1.11
C VAL A 458 2.95 -18.75 -2.55
N HIS A 459 3.22 -19.89 -3.19
CA HIS A 459 3.35 -19.97 -4.64
C HIS A 459 2.48 -21.09 -5.21
N SER A 460 1.85 -20.83 -6.35
CA SER A 460 1.09 -21.81 -7.13
C SER A 460 1.69 -21.98 -8.53
N THR A 461 1.72 -23.20 -9.03
CA THR A 461 2.22 -23.51 -10.39
C THR A 461 1.22 -23.22 -11.51
N VAL A 462 0.05 -22.69 -11.16
CA VAL A 462 -0.99 -22.24 -12.09
C VAL A 462 -1.59 -20.91 -11.60
N MET A 463 -2.14 -20.13 -12.50
CA MET A 463 -2.87 -18.92 -12.16
C MET A 463 -4.04 -19.26 -11.21
N LEU A 464 -4.09 -18.55 -10.11
CA LEU A 464 -5.19 -18.68 -9.15
C LEU A 464 -6.42 -17.91 -9.61
N SER A 465 -7.59 -18.43 -9.26
CA SER A 465 -8.85 -17.70 -9.45
C SER A 465 -8.85 -16.38 -8.68
N GLU A 466 -9.69 -15.44 -9.10
CA GLU A 466 -9.85 -14.18 -8.38
C GLU A 466 -10.31 -14.40 -6.93
N VAL A 467 -11.17 -15.40 -6.71
CA VAL A 467 -11.67 -15.80 -5.38
C VAL A 467 -10.51 -16.24 -4.50
N ASP A 468 -9.69 -17.18 -4.96
CA ASP A 468 -8.53 -17.67 -4.21
C ASP A 468 -7.55 -16.53 -3.89
N ARG A 469 -7.23 -15.68 -4.87
CA ARG A 469 -6.35 -14.51 -4.66
C ARG A 469 -6.91 -13.55 -3.59
N LYS A 470 -8.23 -13.29 -3.60
CA LYS A 470 -8.90 -12.43 -2.60
C LYS A 470 -8.84 -13.05 -1.20
N ILE A 471 -9.07 -14.34 -1.06
CA ILE A 471 -9.01 -15.04 0.23
C ILE A 471 -7.59 -14.99 0.80
N PHE A 472 -6.57 -15.37 0.02
CA PHE A 472 -5.17 -15.27 0.46
C PHE A 472 -4.81 -13.85 0.91
N LYS A 473 -5.23 -12.82 0.15
CA LYS A 473 -5.00 -11.43 0.52
C LYS A 473 -5.69 -11.05 1.84
N LYS A 474 -6.95 -11.47 2.05
CA LYS A 474 -7.69 -11.21 3.30
C LYS A 474 -7.05 -11.90 4.50
N LEU A 475 -6.48 -13.09 4.32
CA LEU A 475 -5.71 -13.81 5.33
C LEU A 475 -4.32 -13.18 5.57
N GLY A 476 -3.92 -12.17 4.79
CA GLY A 476 -2.62 -11.52 4.91
C GLY A 476 -1.46 -12.36 4.37
N ILE A 477 -1.72 -13.29 3.47
CA ILE A 477 -0.73 -14.19 2.84
C ILE A 477 -0.13 -13.52 1.59
N GLY A 478 1.20 -13.59 1.46
CA GLY A 478 1.92 -13.13 0.27
C GLY A 478 1.86 -14.17 -0.86
N VAL A 479 0.97 -13.98 -1.85
CA VAL A 479 0.73 -14.94 -2.92
C VAL A 479 1.45 -14.58 -4.23
N SER A 480 1.96 -15.59 -4.91
CA SER A 480 2.43 -15.54 -6.30
C SER A 480 1.99 -16.81 -7.06
N CYS A 481 1.90 -16.73 -8.37
CA CYS A 481 1.57 -17.91 -9.19
C CYS A 481 2.21 -17.82 -10.57
N GLU A 482 2.47 -18.98 -11.18
CA GLU A 482 2.93 -19.03 -12.58
C GLU A 482 1.84 -18.49 -13.52
N PRO A 483 2.23 -17.82 -14.61
CA PRO A 483 1.28 -17.24 -15.58
C PRO A 483 0.70 -18.32 -16.53
N VAL A 484 0.32 -19.45 -15.97
CA VAL A 484 -0.22 -20.61 -16.68
C VAL A 484 -1.67 -20.80 -16.28
N LYS A 485 -2.59 -20.67 -17.26
CA LYS A 485 -4.02 -20.90 -17.01
C LYS A 485 -4.26 -22.36 -16.59
N ASN A 486 -5.04 -22.55 -15.53
CA ASN A 486 -5.48 -23.88 -15.11
C ASN A 486 -6.43 -24.43 -16.18
N LYS A 487 -6.07 -25.58 -16.77
CA LYS A 487 -6.89 -26.28 -17.77
C LYS A 487 -8.00 -27.05 -17.10
#